data_ad2bc677f0ff34ef932da2010540626b
#
_entry.id   ad2bc677f0ff34ef932da2010540626b
#
_cell.length_a   1.000
_cell.length_b   1.000
_cell.length_c   1.000
_cell.angle_alpha   90.00
_cell.angle_beta   90.00
_cell.angle_gamma   90.00
#
_symmetry.space_group_name_H-M   'P 1'
#
loop_
_entity.id
_entity.type
_entity.pdbx_description
1 polymer ?
#
loop_
_entity_poly.entity_id
_entity_poly.type
_entity_poly.pdbx_seq_one_letter_code
_entity_poly.pdbx_strand_id
1 'polypeptide(L)'
;RYDGVAFHRVIENKLIQAGDLEFGRRNSLNYEKIGTGQSGLGTINSELESEFNFTKGSVGLARTFKNNTEDSQFFIILEDEPLYEGEYTPVGRVIYGIKVLKKIKFLDNSEYILRPDFINTFKMLN
;
A
#
# COMPACT_ATOMS: atom_id res chain seq x y z
N ARG A 1 2.16 5.21 -13.55
CA ARG A 1 1.10 4.19 -13.38
C ARG A 1 0.26 4.39 -12.11
N TYR A 2 0.84 4.97 -11.06
CA TYR A 2 0.13 5.17 -9.80
C TYR A 2 -0.64 6.48 -9.71
N ASP A 3 -0.58 7.33 -10.71
CA ASP A 3 -1.37 8.56 -10.73
C ASP A 3 -2.86 8.24 -10.72
N GLY A 4 -3.61 8.89 -9.84
CA GLY A 4 -5.05 8.70 -9.73
C GLY A 4 -5.47 7.41 -9.02
N VAL A 5 -4.56 6.72 -8.36
CA VAL A 5 -4.86 5.45 -7.66
C VAL A 5 -5.24 5.73 -6.21
N ALA A 6 -6.25 5.04 -5.73
CA ALA A 6 -6.82 5.24 -4.40
C ALA A 6 -5.97 4.64 -3.28
N PHE A 7 -5.97 5.29 -2.14
CA PHE A 7 -5.64 4.64 -0.86
C PHE A 7 -6.89 3.89 -0.41
N HIS A 8 -7.04 2.67 -0.88
CA HIS A 8 -8.29 1.91 -0.75
C HIS A 8 -8.45 1.21 0.59
N ARG A 9 -7.36 1.02 1.32
CA ARG A 9 -7.38 0.38 2.63
C ARG A 9 -6.58 1.22 3.61
N VAL A 10 -7.23 1.62 4.70
CA VAL A 10 -6.61 2.48 5.72
C VAL A 10 -7.01 1.95 7.09
N ILE A 11 -6.03 1.66 7.92
CA ILE A 11 -6.22 1.35 9.33
C ILE A 11 -5.64 2.52 10.11
N GLU A 12 -6.48 3.22 10.86
CA GLU A 12 -6.11 4.43 11.58
C GLU A 12 -4.83 4.24 12.41
N ASN A 13 -3.88 5.16 12.23
CA ASN A 13 -2.60 5.18 12.94
C ASN A 13 -1.75 3.91 12.76
N LYS A 14 -2.12 3.02 11.87
CA LYS A 14 -1.41 1.77 11.65
C LYS A 14 -0.81 1.65 10.26
N LEU A 15 -1.64 1.65 9.23
CA LEU A 15 -1.15 1.55 7.85
C LEU A 15 -2.10 2.17 6.85
N ILE A 16 -1.56 2.50 5.69
CA ILE A 16 -2.31 2.88 4.50
C ILE A 16 -1.83 2.00 3.34
N GLN A 17 -2.74 1.61 2.48
CA GLN A 17 -2.46 0.73 1.34
C GLN A 17 -3.06 1.30 0.07
N ALA A 18 -2.28 1.23 -1.01
CA ALA A 18 -2.65 1.71 -2.33
C ALA A 18 -2.05 0.81 -3.40
N GLY A 19 -2.27 1.15 -4.66
CA GLY A 19 -1.58 0.48 -5.76
C GLY A 19 -2.41 -0.55 -6.51
N ASP A 20 -3.73 -0.61 -6.30
CA ASP A 20 -4.60 -1.43 -7.14
C ASP A 20 -4.79 -0.72 -8.48
N LEU A 21 -3.99 -1.11 -9.46
CA LEU A 21 -3.97 -0.48 -10.79
C LEU A 21 -5.17 -0.87 -11.64
N GLU A 22 -5.88 -1.93 -11.26
CA GLU A 22 -7.01 -2.46 -12.00
C GLU A 22 -8.34 -1.87 -11.52
N PHE A 23 -8.57 -1.89 -10.22
CA PHE A 23 -9.87 -1.52 -9.63
C PHE A 23 -9.81 -0.26 -8.77
N GLY A 24 -8.64 0.32 -8.59
CA GLY A 24 -8.43 1.44 -7.68
C GLY A 24 -8.24 2.81 -8.33
N ARG A 25 -8.46 2.95 -9.64
CA ARG A 25 -8.27 4.23 -10.32
C ARG A 25 -9.48 5.14 -10.14
N ARG A 26 -9.20 6.45 -9.98
CA ARG A 26 -10.23 7.48 -9.74
C ARG A 26 -11.40 7.40 -10.71
N ASN A 27 -11.12 7.21 -12.00
CA ASN A 27 -12.14 7.25 -13.04
C ASN A 27 -12.84 5.91 -13.27
N SER A 28 -12.41 4.86 -12.60
CA SER A 28 -12.93 3.51 -12.82
C SER A 28 -12.89 2.67 -11.55
N LEU A 29 -13.20 3.28 -10.41
CA LEU A 29 -13.27 2.58 -9.13
C LEU A 29 -14.30 1.45 -9.19
N ASN A 30 -13.90 0.29 -8.73
CA ASN A 30 -14.79 -0.85 -8.55
C ASN A 30 -14.78 -1.24 -7.07
N TYR A 31 -15.78 -0.79 -6.33
CA TYR A 31 -15.84 -0.99 -4.88
C TYR A 31 -15.98 -2.44 -4.47
N GLU A 32 -16.49 -3.31 -5.33
CA GLU A 32 -16.63 -4.74 -5.02
C GLU A 32 -15.33 -5.50 -5.15
N LYS A 33 -14.44 -5.04 -6.03
CA LYS A 33 -13.20 -5.75 -6.37
C LYS A 33 -11.93 -5.04 -5.92
N ILE A 34 -12.03 -3.80 -5.46
CA ILE A 34 -10.86 -3.03 -5.06
C ILE A 34 -10.07 -3.77 -3.99
N GLY A 35 -8.75 -3.78 -4.14
CA GLY A 35 -7.86 -4.55 -3.29
C GLY A 35 -7.49 -5.91 -3.87
N THR A 36 -8.17 -6.35 -4.94
CA THR A 36 -7.89 -7.64 -5.60
C THR A 36 -7.20 -7.46 -6.95
N GLY A 37 -7.04 -6.23 -7.41
CA GLY A 37 -6.50 -5.95 -8.74
C GLY A 37 -5.00 -6.16 -8.85
N GLN A 38 -4.56 -6.37 -10.08
CA GLN A 38 -3.17 -6.63 -10.43
C GLN A 38 -2.68 -5.66 -11.49
N SER A 39 -1.37 -5.62 -11.69
CA SER A 39 -0.75 -4.73 -12.68
C SER A 39 -0.94 -5.18 -14.12
N GLY A 40 -1.14 -6.47 -14.32
CA GLY A 40 -1.08 -7.08 -15.65
C GLY A 40 0.34 -7.41 -16.11
N LEU A 41 1.34 -7.12 -15.28
CA LEU A 41 2.76 -7.37 -15.59
C LEU A 41 3.30 -8.64 -14.95
N GLY A 42 2.48 -9.32 -14.15
CA GLY A 42 2.89 -10.50 -13.38
C GLY A 42 3.36 -10.14 -11.98
N THR A 43 3.55 -11.15 -11.18
CA THR A 43 4.00 -11.01 -9.80
C THR A 43 5.52 -11.02 -9.72
N ILE A 44 6.05 -10.59 -8.58
CA ILE A 44 7.49 -10.66 -8.31
C ILE A 44 7.75 -11.56 -7.12
N ASN A 45 8.99 -12.02 -7.02
CA ASN A 45 9.40 -12.89 -5.92
C ASN A 45 9.48 -12.11 -4.61
N SER A 46 9.05 -12.76 -3.53
CA SER A 46 9.21 -12.22 -2.17
C SER A 46 10.70 -12.10 -1.82
N GLU A 47 11.05 -11.06 -1.08
CA GLU A 47 12.39 -10.84 -0.55
C GLU A 47 12.28 -10.71 0.96
N LEU A 48 12.24 -11.86 1.65
CA LEU A 48 11.92 -11.92 3.09
C LEU A 48 13.16 -12.10 3.98
N GLU A 49 14.32 -12.29 3.40
CA GLU A 49 15.56 -12.55 4.12
C GLU A 49 16.38 -11.30 4.44
N SER A 50 15.87 -10.11 4.07
CA SER A 50 16.57 -8.86 4.36
C SER A 50 16.51 -8.54 5.86
N GLU A 51 17.52 -7.81 6.33
CA GLU A 51 17.56 -7.32 7.72
C GLU A 51 16.80 -6.00 7.90
N PHE A 52 15.80 -5.76 7.03
CA PHE A 52 15.03 -4.54 7.07
C PHE A 52 14.06 -4.54 8.25
N ASN A 53 14.12 -3.50 9.06
CA ASN A 53 13.21 -3.32 10.19
C ASN A 53 11.99 -2.50 9.77
N PHE A 54 10.80 -3.03 10.02
CA PHE A 54 9.56 -2.32 9.74
C PHE A 54 9.26 -1.32 10.85
N THR A 55 9.86 -0.15 10.74
CA THR A 55 9.63 0.98 11.63
C THR A 55 8.68 1.97 10.95
N LYS A 56 8.14 2.93 11.72
CA LYS A 56 7.25 3.97 11.21
C LYS A 56 7.79 4.59 9.92
N GLY A 57 6.95 4.60 8.89
CA GLY A 57 7.30 5.10 7.56
C GLY A 57 7.83 4.05 6.60
N SER A 58 8.00 2.81 7.02
CA SER A 58 8.44 1.73 6.13
C SER A 58 7.37 1.42 5.10
N VAL A 59 7.83 1.13 3.87
CA VAL A 59 6.98 0.75 2.74
C VAL A 59 7.24 -0.71 2.41
N GLY A 60 6.17 -1.50 2.35
CA GLY A 60 6.24 -2.90 1.97
C GLY A 60 5.28 -3.21 0.83
N LEU A 61 5.47 -4.35 0.19
CA LEU A 61 4.58 -4.82 -0.87
C LEU A 61 3.47 -5.68 -0.26
N ALA A 62 2.23 -5.37 -0.65
CA ALA A 62 1.09 -6.20 -0.29
C ALA A 62 1.14 -7.50 -1.08
N ARG A 63 0.65 -8.57 -0.47
CA ARG A 63 0.60 -9.90 -1.08
C ARG A 63 -0.60 -10.66 -0.54
N THR A 64 -0.94 -11.76 -1.20
CA THR A 64 -1.86 -12.72 -0.61
C THR A 64 -1.14 -13.49 0.50
N PHE A 65 -1.79 -14.45 1.13
CA PHE A 65 -1.13 -15.28 2.14
C PHE A 65 -0.04 -16.20 1.56
N LYS A 66 0.04 -16.29 0.22
CA LYS A 66 1.10 -17.05 -0.47
C LYS A 66 2.30 -16.16 -0.76
N ASN A 67 3.51 -16.71 -0.64
CA ASN A 67 4.72 -16.02 -1.08
C ASN A 67 4.75 -15.88 -2.60
N ASN A 68 5.52 -14.92 -3.08
CA ASN A 68 5.72 -14.67 -4.50
C ASN A 68 4.44 -14.24 -5.23
N THR A 69 3.54 -13.57 -4.51
CA THR A 69 2.30 -13.00 -5.07
C THR A 69 2.28 -11.48 -5.05
N GLU A 70 3.39 -10.87 -4.68
CA GLU A 70 3.54 -9.41 -4.69
C GLU A 70 3.40 -8.88 -6.12
N ASP A 71 2.70 -7.78 -6.27
CA ASP A 71 2.48 -7.13 -7.56
C ASP A 71 2.54 -5.61 -7.36
N SER A 72 1.49 -4.89 -7.70
CA SER A 72 1.53 -3.42 -7.69
C SER A 72 1.10 -2.80 -6.36
N GLN A 73 0.38 -3.51 -5.51
CA GLN A 73 -0.11 -2.92 -4.27
C GLN A 73 0.99 -2.83 -3.22
N PHE A 74 1.01 -1.71 -2.52
CA PHE A 74 1.98 -1.44 -1.46
C PHE A 74 1.28 -0.85 -0.25
N PHE A 75 1.93 -0.94 0.90
CA PHE A 75 1.46 -0.30 2.12
C PHE A 75 2.58 0.51 2.77
N ILE A 76 2.18 1.52 3.52
CA ILE A 76 3.08 2.34 4.33
C ILE A 76 2.62 2.18 5.77
N ILE A 77 3.50 1.78 6.66
CA ILE A 77 3.14 1.66 8.07
C ILE A 77 3.32 3.01 8.79
N LEU A 78 2.39 3.30 9.66
CA LEU A 78 2.34 4.57 10.40
C LEU A 78 2.84 4.43 11.83
N GLU A 79 3.21 3.22 12.24
CA GLU A 79 3.82 2.90 13.52
C GLU A 79 4.76 1.70 13.34
N ASP A 80 5.63 1.46 14.32
CA ASP A 80 6.54 0.33 14.27
C ASP A 80 5.76 -0.99 14.30
N GLU A 81 6.15 -1.95 13.42
CA GLU A 81 5.50 -3.26 13.37
C GLU A 81 6.54 -4.35 13.14
N PRO A 82 7.23 -4.80 14.22
CA PRO A 82 8.27 -5.81 14.08
C PRO A 82 7.76 -7.16 13.60
N LEU A 83 6.46 -7.45 13.73
CA LEU A 83 5.89 -8.70 13.25
C LEU A 83 5.89 -8.82 11.73
N TYR A 84 6.10 -7.71 11.01
CA TYR A 84 6.18 -7.73 9.54
C TYR A 84 7.56 -8.11 9.01
N GLU A 85 8.56 -8.13 9.88
CA GLU A 85 9.91 -8.53 9.49
C GLU A 85 9.91 -10.00 9.09
N GLY A 86 10.45 -10.28 7.89
CA GLY A 86 10.43 -11.63 7.36
C GLY A 86 9.09 -12.10 6.78
N GLU A 87 8.04 -11.27 6.90
CA GLU A 87 6.70 -11.59 6.38
C GLU A 87 6.36 -10.83 5.12
N TYR A 88 6.90 -9.61 4.97
CA TYR A 88 6.63 -8.74 3.83
C TYR A 88 7.92 -8.27 3.18
N THR A 89 7.87 -8.13 1.86
CA THR A 89 9.00 -7.60 1.09
C THR A 89 9.09 -6.09 1.28
N PRO A 90 10.21 -5.58 1.84
CA PRO A 90 10.37 -4.13 2.01
C PRO A 90 10.77 -3.47 0.70
N VAL A 91 10.32 -2.23 0.51
CA VAL A 91 10.65 -1.41 -0.66
C VAL A 91 11.50 -0.20 -0.27
N GLY A 92 11.21 0.41 0.88
CA GLY A 92 11.91 1.61 1.29
C GLY A 92 11.25 2.28 2.49
N ARG A 93 11.52 3.57 2.66
CA ARG A 93 10.99 4.36 3.76
C ARG A 93 10.54 5.72 3.29
N VAL A 94 9.48 6.22 3.91
CA VAL A 94 9.03 7.61 3.71
C VAL A 94 10.03 8.53 4.41
N ILE A 95 10.52 9.53 3.70
CA ILE A 95 11.48 10.51 4.26
C ILE A 95 10.82 11.85 4.57
N TYR A 96 9.65 12.14 3.98
CA TYR A 96 8.87 13.35 4.23
C TYR A 96 7.40 13.04 4.28
N GLY A 97 6.66 13.80 5.10
CA GLY A 97 5.21 13.84 5.01
C GLY A 97 4.47 12.75 5.75
N ILE A 98 5.11 12.07 6.69
CA ILE A 98 4.42 11.03 7.47
C ILE A 98 3.18 11.59 8.18
N LYS A 99 3.21 12.86 8.61
CA LYS A 99 2.06 13.50 9.25
C LYS A 99 0.89 13.68 8.29
N VAL A 100 1.18 13.92 7.01
CA VAL A 100 0.15 14.03 5.98
C VAL A 100 -0.51 12.67 5.75
N LEU A 101 0.27 11.60 5.74
CA LEU A 101 -0.24 10.25 5.56
C LEU A 101 -1.21 9.85 6.67
N LYS A 102 -1.00 10.34 7.89
CA LYS A 102 -1.92 10.09 9.01
C LYS A 102 -3.27 10.77 8.86
N LYS A 103 -3.40 11.73 7.94
CA LYS A 103 -4.64 12.45 7.66
C LYS A 103 -5.47 11.83 6.55
N ILE A 104 -4.98 10.77 5.91
CA ILE A 104 -5.71 10.07 4.86
C ILE A 104 -6.98 9.46 5.45
N LYS A 105 -8.08 9.57 4.71
CA LYS A 105 -9.41 9.15 5.17
C LYS A 105 -9.46 7.71 5.61
N PHE A 106 -10.08 7.46 6.74
CA PHE A 106 -10.32 6.13 7.28
C PHE A 106 -11.77 6.03 7.76
N LEU A 107 -12.23 4.81 7.99
CA LEU A 107 -13.53 4.51 8.59
C LEU A 107 -13.32 3.73 9.88
N ASP A 108 -14.12 4.05 10.91
CA ASP A 108 -13.96 3.46 12.25
C ASP A 108 -14.19 1.94 12.27
N ASN A 109 -15.02 1.43 11.36
CA ASN A 109 -15.44 0.03 11.37
C ASN A 109 -15.13 -0.71 10.06
N SER A 110 -14.28 -0.15 9.24
CA SER A 110 -13.89 -0.78 7.98
C SER A 110 -12.51 -0.34 7.55
N GLU A 111 -11.70 -1.28 7.08
CA GLU A 111 -10.38 -0.98 6.51
C GLU A 111 -10.49 -0.47 5.07
N TYR A 112 -11.57 -0.81 4.36
CA TYR A 112 -11.79 -0.40 2.97
C TYR A 112 -12.63 0.86 2.92
N ILE A 113 -12.18 1.84 2.14
CA ILE A 113 -12.71 3.21 2.18
C ILE A 113 -13.65 3.44 1.00
N LEU A 114 -14.89 3.87 1.28
CA LEU A 114 -15.88 4.13 0.24
C LEU A 114 -15.57 5.36 -0.60
N ARG A 115 -15.02 6.41 0.01
CA ARG A 115 -14.64 7.64 -0.69
C ARG A 115 -13.19 7.93 -0.37
N PRO A 116 -12.26 7.18 -0.99
CA PRO A 116 -10.85 7.27 -0.63
C PRO A 116 -10.20 8.56 -1.10
N ASP A 117 -9.09 8.89 -0.48
CA ASP A 117 -8.14 9.85 -1.02
C ASP A 117 -7.36 9.18 -2.15
N PHE A 118 -6.85 9.99 -3.08
CA PHE A 118 -6.16 9.50 -4.27
C PHE A 118 -4.74 10.05 -4.34
N ILE A 119 -3.86 9.28 -4.95
CA ILE A 119 -2.53 9.75 -5.34
C ILE A 119 -2.72 10.64 -6.57
N ASN A 120 -2.44 11.93 -6.46
CA ASN A 120 -2.56 12.83 -7.61
C ASN A 120 -1.42 12.62 -8.60
N THR A 121 -0.19 12.63 -8.11
CA THR A 121 1.00 12.38 -8.93
C THR A 121 1.95 11.46 -8.21
N PHE A 122 2.56 10.57 -8.97
CA PHE A 122 3.56 9.64 -8.48
C PHE A 122 4.65 9.52 -9.54
N LYS A 123 5.84 10.04 -9.23
CA LYS A 123 6.93 10.07 -10.21
C LYS A 123 8.28 9.80 -9.55
N MET A 124 9.19 9.26 -10.35
CA MET A 124 10.57 9.07 -9.92
C MET A 124 11.30 10.42 -9.88
N LEU A 125 12.14 10.60 -8.88
CA LEU A 125 13.08 11.72 -8.84
C LEU A 125 14.37 11.31 -9.53
N ASN A 126 14.92 12.22 -10.31
CA ASN A 126 16.19 12.01 -11.00
C ASN A 126 17.34 12.69 -10.26
#